data_57c7c7b3508e211ba1494c98ad568e86
#
_entry.id   57c7c7b3508e211ba1494c98ad568e86
#
_cell.length_a   1.000
_cell.length_b   1.000
_cell.length_c   1.000
_cell.angle_alpha   90.00
_cell.angle_beta   90.00
_cell.angle_gamma   90.00
#
_symmetry.space_group_name_H-M   'P 1'
#
loop_
_entity.id
_entity.type
_entity.pdbx_description
1 polymer ?
#
loop_
_entity_poly.entity_id
_entity_poly.type
_entity_poly.pdbx_seq_one_letter_code
_entity_poly.pdbx_strand_id
1 'polypeptide(L)'
;MNTLDKVSHAAERKAMEVAIDHIVKGLDKDRTGEYLKLIDLAEKFYGKGFSKESYDAARVAVQDPNNKWVKYINSVIDDANPEFIKKTALNLGYEAFFRGTKTIRENRKKYNCNIPWLILFDPTSACNMHCEGCWSGTYGHKSNLTFEDMDKIVTQGKELGVYLYLLTGGEPLVKKKEIIKLAEKHNDVEFAIFSNSTLIDDAFCKELVRLGNITFLLSIEGTPETNDARRGAGHFEAVMKAMDLLKKYGIVFGTSICYTKYNVEAVTSDEFFKMITDKGARFGFYFHYMPVGNNAVTDLLPTMEQRKYMIDRIRYIRSDKCDINFYPMDFQNDGEYVGGCIAGGRNYFHINSNGDAEPCVFIHYSNTNIHDNSILEMLQSPLFMAYHEGQPFNENHLRPCPMLENPSLLREMVKRTGAHDTNMESPETADHLCDKCEDYAKQWAPIAEEYWKDHKHPRPKYENYAPKRMEELGLHNEE
;
A
#
# COMPACT_ATOMS: atom_id res chain seq x y z
N MET A 1 -1.12 -25.37 7.60
CA MET A 1 -1.67 -25.48 8.99
C MET A 1 -2.30 -26.84 9.18
N ASN A 2 -1.98 -27.55 10.26
CA ASN A 2 -2.65 -28.79 10.62
C ASN A 2 -4.07 -28.52 11.20
N THR A 3 -4.87 -29.55 11.41
CA THR A 3 -6.28 -29.42 11.87
C THR A 3 -6.37 -28.80 13.27
N LEU A 4 -5.42 -29.11 14.18
CA LEU A 4 -5.38 -28.56 15.53
C LEU A 4 -5.08 -27.06 15.52
N ASP A 5 -4.14 -26.61 14.66
CA ASP A 5 -3.81 -25.20 14.50
C ASP A 5 -5.01 -24.41 13.96
N LYS A 6 -5.77 -24.98 13.04
CA LYS A 6 -6.98 -24.34 12.49
C LYS A 6 -8.07 -24.16 13.56
N VAL A 7 -8.26 -25.16 14.42
CA VAL A 7 -9.24 -25.09 15.53
C VAL A 7 -8.80 -24.08 16.57
N SER A 8 -7.51 -24.05 16.94
CA SER A 8 -6.95 -23.05 17.87
C SER A 8 -7.13 -21.63 17.33
N HIS A 9 -6.76 -21.42 16.06
CA HIS A 9 -6.92 -20.11 15.40
C HIS A 9 -8.38 -19.64 15.36
N ALA A 10 -9.32 -20.51 15.03
CA ALA A 10 -10.74 -20.14 15.00
C ALA A 10 -11.25 -19.72 16.42
N ALA A 11 -10.80 -20.42 17.46
CA ALA A 11 -11.16 -20.09 18.84
C ALA A 11 -10.53 -18.75 19.30
N GLU A 12 -9.25 -18.52 19.00
CA GLU A 12 -8.56 -17.26 19.30
C GLU A 12 -9.18 -16.08 18.56
N ARG A 13 -9.47 -16.23 17.26
CA ARG A 13 -10.15 -15.21 16.45
C ARG A 13 -11.53 -14.87 17.04
N LYS A 14 -12.30 -15.88 17.48
CA LYS A 14 -13.61 -15.64 18.10
C LYS A 14 -13.50 -14.91 19.43
N ALA A 15 -12.51 -15.23 20.25
CA ALA A 15 -12.25 -14.51 21.49
C ALA A 15 -11.86 -13.05 21.23
N MET A 16 -11.01 -12.79 20.22
CA MET A 16 -10.63 -11.45 19.80
C MET A 16 -11.82 -10.66 19.25
N GLU A 17 -12.68 -11.29 18.45
CA GLU A 17 -13.91 -10.68 17.93
C GLU A 17 -14.80 -10.18 19.08
N VAL A 18 -14.99 -10.99 20.13
CA VAL A 18 -15.78 -10.60 21.30
C VAL A 18 -15.14 -9.42 22.05
N ALA A 19 -13.81 -9.42 22.21
CA ALA A 19 -13.11 -8.34 22.88
C ALA A 19 -13.22 -7.02 22.09
N ILE A 20 -13.01 -7.06 20.77
CA ILE A 20 -13.15 -5.89 19.88
C ILE A 20 -14.59 -5.38 19.86
N ASP A 21 -15.58 -6.27 19.78
CA ASP A 21 -17.00 -5.90 19.80
C ASP A 21 -17.37 -5.16 21.11
N HIS A 22 -16.82 -5.61 22.25
CA HIS A 22 -17.03 -4.93 23.52
C HIS A 22 -16.42 -3.52 23.53
N ILE A 23 -15.19 -3.36 23.02
CA ILE A 23 -14.51 -2.09 22.93
C ILE A 23 -15.28 -1.14 21.99
N VAL A 24 -15.65 -1.59 20.78
CA VAL A 24 -16.38 -0.77 19.80
C VAL A 24 -17.71 -0.28 20.37
N LYS A 25 -18.46 -1.12 21.08
CA LYS A 25 -19.71 -0.73 21.77
C LYS A 25 -19.51 0.26 22.94
N GLY A 26 -18.31 0.30 23.48
CA GLY A 26 -17.95 1.22 24.57
C GLY A 26 -17.53 2.61 24.11
N LEU A 27 -17.11 2.75 22.83
CA LEU A 27 -16.53 4.00 22.29
C LEU A 27 -17.44 5.24 22.42
N ASP A 28 -18.75 5.05 22.34
CA ASP A 28 -19.71 6.15 22.49
C ASP A 28 -19.87 6.62 23.96
N LYS A 29 -19.48 5.77 24.94
CA LYS A 29 -19.66 6.05 26.35
C LYS A 29 -18.41 6.59 27.01
N ASP A 30 -17.26 5.95 26.75
CA ASP A 30 -15.96 6.30 27.30
C ASP A 30 -14.86 5.99 26.30
N ARG A 31 -14.69 6.85 25.34
CA ARG A 31 -13.74 6.67 24.22
C ARG A 31 -12.31 6.53 24.71
N THR A 32 -11.88 7.35 25.64
CA THR A 32 -10.53 7.30 26.23
C THR A 32 -10.28 5.98 26.97
N GLY A 33 -11.24 5.55 27.78
CA GLY A 33 -11.15 4.25 28.50
C GLY A 33 -11.11 3.07 27.55
N GLU A 34 -11.86 3.10 26.44
CA GLU A 34 -11.80 2.04 25.42
C GLU A 34 -10.49 2.04 24.63
N TYR A 35 -9.88 3.19 24.36
CA TYR A 35 -8.54 3.26 23.78
C TYR A 35 -7.48 2.69 24.71
N LEU A 36 -7.55 2.97 26.02
CA LEU A 36 -6.64 2.37 26.99
C LEU A 36 -6.76 0.85 27.03
N LYS A 37 -7.99 0.31 27.02
CA LYS A 37 -8.21 -1.15 26.92
C LYS A 37 -7.65 -1.74 25.63
N LEU A 38 -7.78 -1.03 24.49
CA LEU A 38 -7.20 -1.48 23.22
C LEU A 38 -5.68 -1.51 23.25
N ILE A 39 -5.04 -0.50 23.88
CA ILE A 39 -3.59 -0.47 24.08
C ILE A 39 -3.13 -1.61 24.98
N ASP A 40 -3.84 -1.88 26.08
CA ASP A 40 -3.54 -2.99 27.00
C ASP A 40 -3.70 -4.35 26.30
N LEU A 41 -4.73 -4.49 25.47
CA LEU A 41 -4.94 -5.68 24.65
C LEU A 41 -3.79 -5.86 23.65
N ALA A 42 -3.40 -4.79 22.97
CA ALA A 42 -2.27 -4.79 22.04
C ALA A 42 -0.96 -5.16 22.75
N GLU A 43 -0.64 -4.55 23.90
CA GLU A 43 0.57 -4.88 24.66
C GLU A 43 0.58 -6.33 25.11
N LYS A 44 -0.57 -6.86 25.55
CA LYS A 44 -0.71 -8.26 25.97
C LYS A 44 -0.44 -9.24 24.82
N PHE A 45 -0.92 -8.95 23.62
CA PHE A 45 -0.83 -9.87 22.48
C PHE A 45 0.42 -9.64 21.63
N TYR A 46 0.82 -8.36 21.39
CA TYR A 46 2.03 -8.02 20.63
C TYR A 46 3.30 -8.09 21.48
N GLY A 47 3.18 -7.95 22.80
CA GLY A 47 4.29 -8.00 23.72
C GLY A 47 5.46 -7.13 23.29
N LYS A 48 6.59 -7.78 22.96
CA LYS A 48 7.81 -7.09 22.48
C LYS A 48 7.72 -6.53 21.04
N GLY A 49 6.60 -6.63 20.37
CA GLY A 49 6.40 -6.06 19.00
C GLY A 49 6.65 -4.57 18.94
N PHE A 50 6.28 -3.83 20.00
CA PHE A 50 6.65 -2.45 20.25
C PHE A 50 7.40 -2.34 21.56
N SER A 51 8.19 -1.28 21.75
CA SER A 51 8.85 -1.04 23.03
C SER A 51 7.83 -0.66 24.11
N LYS A 52 8.16 -0.89 25.38
CA LYS A 52 7.32 -0.47 26.49
C LYS A 52 7.04 1.03 26.47
N GLU A 53 8.07 1.81 26.13
CA GLU A 53 7.97 3.27 26.00
C GLU A 53 6.95 3.69 24.94
N SER A 54 6.82 2.90 23.84
CA SER A 54 5.82 3.16 22.80
C SER A 54 4.38 2.95 23.31
N TYR A 55 4.14 1.89 24.10
CA TYR A 55 2.82 1.67 24.73
C TYR A 55 2.51 2.74 25.76
N ASP A 56 3.49 3.13 26.58
CA ASP A 56 3.33 4.17 27.62
C ASP A 56 3.07 5.54 26.95
N ALA A 57 3.78 5.88 25.88
CA ALA A 57 3.54 7.08 25.08
C ALA A 57 2.14 7.10 24.46
N ALA A 58 1.66 5.96 23.94
CA ALA A 58 0.31 5.83 23.42
C ALA A 58 -0.75 6.05 24.53
N ARG A 59 -0.55 5.50 25.73
CA ARG A 59 -1.45 5.74 26.89
C ARG A 59 -1.51 7.21 27.28
N VAL A 60 -0.38 7.91 27.26
CA VAL A 60 -0.35 9.35 27.52
C VAL A 60 -1.06 10.12 26.42
N ALA A 61 -0.79 9.78 25.16
CA ALA A 61 -1.39 10.46 24.01
C ALA A 61 -2.93 10.37 24.00
N VAL A 62 -3.51 9.20 24.27
CA VAL A 62 -4.98 9.02 24.23
C VAL A 62 -5.72 9.75 25.36
N GLN A 63 -5.01 10.20 26.41
CA GLN A 63 -5.57 10.99 27.49
C GLN A 63 -5.57 12.50 27.21
N ASP A 64 -4.86 12.94 26.15
CA ASP A 64 -4.87 14.32 25.70
C ASP A 64 -5.90 14.50 24.57
N PRO A 65 -7.06 15.16 24.84
CA PRO A 65 -8.09 15.38 23.82
C PRO A 65 -7.63 16.35 22.71
N ASN A 66 -6.53 17.08 22.92
CA ASN A 66 -5.96 17.99 21.93
C ASN A 66 -4.91 17.33 21.05
N ASN A 67 -4.48 16.12 21.39
CA ASN A 67 -3.54 15.38 20.56
C ASN A 67 -4.08 15.19 19.14
N LYS A 68 -3.28 15.57 18.15
CA LYS A 68 -3.66 15.50 16.72
C LYS A 68 -4.12 14.11 16.30
N TRP A 69 -3.39 13.08 16.70
CA TRP A 69 -3.67 11.70 16.28
C TRP A 69 -4.88 11.12 16.98
N VAL A 70 -5.18 11.57 18.19
CA VAL A 70 -6.45 11.23 18.87
C VAL A 70 -7.63 11.87 18.16
N LYS A 71 -7.52 13.15 17.78
CA LYS A 71 -8.54 13.82 16.94
C LYS A 71 -8.74 13.11 15.61
N TYR A 72 -7.63 12.68 14.98
CA TYR A 72 -7.66 11.90 13.75
C TYR A 72 -8.41 10.57 13.92
N ILE A 73 -8.04 9.76 14.91
CA ILE A 73 -8.69 8.47 15.19
C ILE A 73 -10.18 8.70 15.50
N ASN A 74 -10.49 9.72 16.30
CA ASN A 74 -11.88 10.07 16.61
C ASN A 74 -12.68 10.37 15.35
N SER A 75 -12.14 11.14 14.41
CA SER A 75 -12.83 11.46 13.16
C SER A 75 -13.05 10.24 12.26
N VAL A 76 -12.12 9.26 12.27
CA VAL A 76 -12.31 7.99 11.56
C VAL A 76 -13.47 7.20 12.18
N ILE A 77 -13.52 7.12 13.51
CA ILE A 77 -14.56 6.39 14.24
C ILE A 77 -15.92 7.07 14.07
N ASP A 78 -15.97 8.39 14.13
CA ASP A 78 -17.24 9.16 13.99
C ASP A 78 -17.87 8.99 12.61
N ASP A 79 -17.07 8.85 11.57
CA ASP A 79 -17.53 8.68 10.19
C ASP A 79 -17.81 7.22 9.82
N ALA A 80 -17.22 6.25 10.53
CA ALA A 80 -17.25 4.85 10.12
C ALA A 80 -18.44 4.07 10.72
N ASN A 81 -18.96 3.14 9.93
CA ASN A 81 -19.91 2.14 10.43
C ASN A 81 -19.25 1.26 11.51
N PRO A 82 -19.86 1.06 12.71
CA PRO A 82 -19.28 0.27 13.79
C PRO A 82 -18.90 -1.17 13.39
N GLU A 83 -19.71 -1.84 12.57
CA GLU A 83 -19.40 -3.19 12.08
C GLU A 83 -18.20 -3.19 11.14
N PHE A 84 -18.01 -2.13 10.34
CA PHE A 84 -16.83 -1.94 9.53
C PHE A 84 -15.58 -1.77 10.41
N ILE A 85 -15.63 -0.91 11.43
CA ILE A 85 -14.52 -0.72 12.40
C ILE A 85 -14.13 -2.05 13.05
N LYS A 86 -15.12 -2.79 13.54
CA LYS A 86 -14.93 -4.10 14.16
C LYS A 86 -14.25 -5.09 13.22
N LYS A 87 -14.71 -5.18 11.98
CA LYS A 87 -14.18 -6.09 10.97
C LYS A 87 -12.75 -5.73 10.59
N THR A 88 -12.49 -4.46 10.32
CA THR A 88 -11.15 -3.95 10.01
C THR A 88 -10.18 -4.14 11.18
N ALA A 89 -10.60 -3.87 12.42
CA ALA A 89 -9.77 -4.12 13.61
C ALA A 89 -9.42 -5.61 13.75
N LEU A 90 -10.37 -6.51 13.44
CA LEU A 90 -10.12 -7.95 13.47
C LEU A 90 -9.21 -8.41 12.34
N ASN A 91 -9.45 -7.96 11.10
CA ASN A 91 -8.69 -8.40 9.93
C ASN A 91 -7.30 -7.74 9.85
N LEU A 92 -7.20 -6.42 9.96
CA LEU A 92 -5.90 -5.74 9.95
C LEU A 92 -5.19 -5.86 11.29
N GLY A 93 -5.88 -5.62 12.41
CA GLY A 93 -5.25 -5.62 13.72
C GLY A 93 -4.81 -7.02 14.15
N TYR A 94 -5.76 -7.95 14.27
CA TYR A 94 -5.44 -9.28 14.75
C TYR A 94 -4.81 -10.17 13.66
N GLU A 95 -5.44 -10.33 12.49
CA GLU A 95 -4.93 -11.26 11.48
C GLU A 95 -3.65 -10.75 10.79
N ALA A 96 -3.64 -9.54 10.23
CA ALA A 96 -2.49 -9.06 9.47
C ALA A 96 -1.34 -8.62 10.37
N PHE A 97 -1.58 -7.67 11.32
CA PHE A 97 -0.50 -7.11 12.12
C PHE A 97 0.02 -8.07 13.19
N PHE A 98 -0.86 -8.76 13.91
CA PHE A 98 -0.41 -9.64 14.98
C PHE A 98 -0.02 -11.03 14.45
N ARG A 99 -0.98 -11.80 14.00
CA ARG A 99 -0.77 -13.20 13.64
C ARG A 99 0.05 -13.34 12.35
N GLY A 100 -0.32 -12.60 11.33
CA GLY A 100 0.31 -12.64 10.01
C GLY A 100 1.78 -12.25 10.07
N THR A 101 2.12 -11.16 10.75
CA THR A 101 3.51 -10.70 10.89
C THR A 101 4.41 -11.76 11.56
N LYS A 102 3.88 -12.48 12.57
CA LYS A 102 4.61 -13.60 13.20
C LYS A 102 4.90 -14.70 12.18
N THR A 103 3.87 -15.14 11.46
CA THR A 103 4.00 -16.18 10.41
C THR A 103 4.95 -15.74 9.29
N ILE A 104 4.88 -14.49 8.85
CA ILE A 104 5.78 -13.91 7.85
C ILE A 104 7.25 -14.03 8.32
N ARG A 105 7.55 -13.64 9.56
CA ARG A 105 8.92 -13.71 10.11
C ARG A 105 9.45 -15.15 10.17
N GLU A 106 8.62 -16.09 10.59
CA GLU A 106 8.97 -17.52 10.62
C GLU A 106 9.23 -18.05 9.20
N ASN A 107 8.36 -17.71 8.24
CA ASN A 107 8.50 -18.15 6.85
C ASN A 107 9.70 -17.51 6.14
N ARG A 108 10.06 -16.25 6.41
CA ARG A 108 11.29 -15.63 5.90
C ARG A 108 12.52 -16.40 6.30
N LYS A 109 12.63 -16.78 7.59
CA LYS A 109 13.73 -17.60 8.09
C LYS A 109 13.74 -19.00 7.47
N LYS A 110 12.57 -19.62 7.37
CA LYS A 110 12.40 -20.98 6.86
C LYS A 110 12.77 -21.11 5.38
N TYR A 111 12.32 -20.16 4.58
CA TYR A 111 12.45 -20.23 3.11
C TYR A 111 13.61 -19.39 2.56
N ASN A 112 14.29 -18.61 3.41
CA ASN A 112 15.39 -17.71 3.06
C ASN A 112 15.06 -16.82 1.84
N CYS A 113 13.90 -16.23 1.85
CA CYS A 113 13.43 -15.29 0.82
C CYS A 113 12.53 -14.21 1.46
N ASN A 114 12.25 -13.16 0.70
CA ASN A 114 11.25 -12.18 1.10
C ASN A 114 9.86 -12.84 1.19
N ILE A 115 9.12 -12.54 2.26
CA ILE A 115 7.69 -12.87 2.37
C ILE A 115 6.97 -11.55 2.65
N PRO A 116 6.03 -11.12 1.78
CA PRO A 116 5.41 -9.80 1.87
C PRO A 116 4.38 -9.71 2.99
N TRP A 117 4.09 -8.47 3.38
CA TRP A 117 2.99 -8.16 4.29
C TRP A 117 1.66 -7.99 3.55
N LEU A 118 1.72 -7.58 2.29
CA LEU A 118 0.58 -7.46 1.39
C LEU A 118 0.92 -7.97 -0.02
N ILE A 119 -0.10 -8.43 -0.74
CA ILE A 119 0.00 -8.76 -2.17
C ILE A 119 -0.91 -7.80 -2.93
N LEU A 120 -0.36 -7.15 -3.97
CA LEU A 120 -1.10 -6.35 -4.93
C LEU A 120 -1.40 -7.21 -6.15
N PHE A 121 -2.62 -7.21 -6.66
CA PHE A 121 -2.93 -7.92 -7.89
C PHE A 121 -4.01 -7.22 -8.73
N ASP A 122 -3.99 -7.51 -10.03
CA ASP A 122 -4.90 -6.93 -11.02
C ASP A 122 -6.01 -7.94 -11.39
N PRO A 123 -7.24 -7.78 -10.90
CA PRO A 123 -8.35 -8.63 -11.33
C PRO A 123 -8.57 -8.59 -12.86
N THR A 124 -8.23 -7.46 -13.47
CA THR A 124 -8.42 -7.21 -14.90
C THR A 124 -7.53 -6.08 -15.40
N SER A 125 -7.08 -6.12 -16.65
CA SER A 125 -6.51 -4.96 -17.34
C SER A 125 -7.59 -4.08 -18.00
N ALA A 126 -8.84 -4.53 -18.08
CA ALA A 126 -9.93 -3.73 -18.65
C ALA A 126 -10.19 -2.48 -17.80
N CYS A 127 -10.32 -1.34 -18.47
CA CYS A 127 -10.64 -0.06 -17.84
C CYS A 127 -11.64 0.71 -18.70
N ASN A 128 -12.52 1.45 -18.06
CA ASN A 128 -13.48 2.33 -18.72
C ASN A 128 -12.92 3.75 -18.92
N MET A 129 -11.61 3.96 -18.69
CA MET A 129 -10.92 5.25 -18.81
C MET A 129 -9.59 5.09 -19.55
N HIS A 130 -9.06 6.24 -20.05
CA HIS A 130 -7.77 6.34 -20.76
C HIS A 130 -6.97 7.53 -20.21
N CYS A 131 -6.46 7.36 -18.99
CA CYS A 131 -5.73 8.42 -18.27
C CYS A 131 -4.34 8.66 -18.90
N GLU A 132 -3.92 9.91 -19.00
CA GLU A 132 -2.57 10.26 -19.43
C GLU A 132 -1.51 9.69 -18.48
N GLY A 133 -0.48 9.03 -19.03
CA GLY A 133 0.59 8.44 -18.23
C GLY A 133 0.13 7.30 -17.32
N CYS A 134 -0.88 6.56 -17.71
CA CYS A 134 -1.34 5.38 -16.97
C CYS A 134 -0.34 4.24 -17.07
N TRP A 135 0.21 3.79 -15.94
CA TRP A 135 1.19 2.70 -15.90
C TRP A 135 0.60 1.36 -16.37
N SER A 136 -0.69 1.10 -16.12
CA SER A 136 -1.33 -0.15 -16.51
C SER A 136 -1.83 -0.17 -17.96
N GLY A 137 -1.77 0.95 -18.67
CA GLY A 137 -2.19 1.05 -20.07
C GLY A 137 -1.43 0.10 -21.01
N THR A 138 -0.23 -0.31 -20.64
CA THR A 138 0.62 -1.22 -21.42
C THR A 138 0.15 -2.68 -21.39
N TYR A 139 -0.78 -3.05 -20.54
CA TYR A 139 -1.36 -4.40 -20.49
C TYR A 139 -2.52 -4.64 -21.47
N GLY A 140 -2.92 -3.64 -22.27
CA GLY A 140 -3.77 -3.81 -23.42
C GLY A 140 -5.25 -4.11 -23.15
N HIS A 141 -5.75 -3.87 -21.97
CA HIS A 141 -7.17 -3.97 -21.59
C HIS A 141 -7.88 -5.31 -21.88
N LYS A 142 -7.15 -6.42 -22.09
CA LYS A 142 -7.71 -7.70 -22.56
C LYS A 142 -7.52 -8.88 -21.59
N SER A 143 -6.55 -8.78 -20.67
CA SER A 143 -6.23 -9.85 -19.73
C SER A 143 -7.07 -9.77 -18.46
N ASN A 144 -7.34 -10.94 -17.88
CA ASN A 144 -8.14 -11.07 -16.67
C ASN A 144 -7.65 -12.26 -15.86
N LEU A 145 -7.51 -12.08 -14.55
CA LEU A 145 -7.45 -13.21 -13.63
C LEU A 145 -8.84 -13.85 -13.50
N THR A 146 -8.88 -15.16 -13.44
CA THR A 146 -10.10 -15.90 -13.12
C THR A 146 -10.40 -15.77 -11.61
N PHE A 147 -11.62 -16.15 -11.21
CA PHE A 147 -11.93 -16.24 -9.78
C PHE A 147 -11.00 -17.23 -9.07
N GLU A 148 -10.69 -18.33 -9.71
CA GLU A 148 -9.83 -19.40 -9.22
C GLU A 148 -8.38 -18.90 -9.02
N ASP A 149 -7.87 -18.05 -9.91
CA ASP A 149 -6.55 -17.42 -9.76
C ASP A 149 -6.52 -16.48 -8.54
N MET A 150 -7.51 -15.60 -8.42
CA MET A 150 -7.63 -14.69 -7.28
C MET A 150 -7.79 -15.45 -5.95
N ASP A 151 -8.58 -16.53 -5.95
CA ASP A 151 -8.75 -17.41 -4.80
C ASP A 151 -7.45 -18.13 -4.42
N LYS A 152 -6.67 -18.59 -5.42
CA LYS A 152 -5.35 -19.20 -5.24
C LYS A 152 -4.38 -18.18 -4.60
N ILE A 153 -4.35 -16.94 -5.09
CA ILE A 153 -3.51 -15.87 -4.55
C ILE A 153 -3.81 -15.67 -3.05
N VAL A 154 -5.08 -15.50 -2.70
CA VAL A 154 -5.47 -15.23 -1.31
C VAL A 154 -5.24 -16.46 -0.42
N THR A 155 -5.59 -17.65 -0.90
CA THR A 155 -5.42 -18.90 -0.12
C THR A 155 -3.95 -19.15 0.20
N GLN A 156 -3.06 -19.08 -0.80
CA GLN A 156 -1.63 -19.32 -0.61
C GLN A 156 -0.95 -18.16 0.14
N GLY A 157 -1.41 -16.93 -0.08
CA GLY A 157 -0.94 -15.78 0.69
C GLY A 157 -1.20 -15.94 2.19
N LYS A 158 -2.38 -16.40 2.60
CA LYS A 158 -2.71 -16.69 4.01
C LYS A 158 -1.80 -17.77 4.61
N GLU A 159 -1.42 -18.78 3.84
CA GLU A 159 -0.45 -19.80 4.30
C GLU A 159 0.92 -19.20 4.62
N LEU A 160 1.30 -18.12 3.92
CA LEU A 160 2.53 -17.38 4.17
C LEU A 160 2.40 -16.30 5.26
N GLY A 161 1.17 -15.99 5.71
CA GLY A 161 0.87 -14.99 6.73
C GLY A 161 0.33 -13.67 6.18
N VAL A 162 -0.02 -13.60 4.88
CA VAL A 162 -0.55 -12.39 4.26
C VAL A 162 -2.06 -12.30 4.44
N TYR A 163 -2.54 -11.20 5.05
CA TYR A 163 -3.95 -10.94 5.32
C TYR A 163 -4.43 -9.57 4.81
N LEU A 164 -3.60 -8.87 4.05
CA LEU A 164 -3.95 -7.64 3.33
C LEU A 164 -3.69 -7.83 1.84
N TYR A 165 -4.69 -7.52 1.03
CA TYR A 165 -4.61 -7.59 -0.43
C TYR A 165 -5.03 -6.27 -1.03
N LEU A 166 -4.23 -5.74 -1.95
CA LEU A 166 -4.57 -4.56 -2.72
C LEU A 166 -4.98 -4.96 -4.13
N LEU A 167 -6.06 -4.39 -4.62
CA LEU A 167 -6.55 -4.62 -5.97
C LEU A 167 -6.36 -3.36 -6.81
N THR A 168 -5.74 -3.53 -7.98
CA THR A 168 -5.53 -2.46 -8.95
C THR A 168 -5.69 -3.00 -10.39
N GLY A 169 -4.93 -2.54 -11.36
CA GLY A 169 -4.99 -3.00 -12.74
C GLY A 169 -5.53 -1.94 -13.69
N GLY A 170 -6.48 -2.31 -14.53
CA GLY A 170 -7.34 -1.38 -15.24
C GLY A 170 -8.28 -0.68 -14.25
N GLU A 171 -9.56 -1.04 -14.27
CA GLU A 171 -10.49 -0.68 -13.19
C GLU A 171 -10.98 -1.96 -12.52
N PRO A 172 -10.60 -2.23 -11.26
CA PRO A 172 -11.00 -3.47 -10.57
C PRO A 172 -12.50 -3.67 -10.50
N LEU A 173 -13.29 -2.58 -10.41
CA LEU A 173 -14.74 -2.66 -10.30
C LEU A 173 -15.45 -3.09 -11.59
N VAL A 174 -14.73 -3.26 -12.71
CA VAL A 174 -15.23 -4.01 -13.87
C VAL A 174 -15.53 -5.49 -13.49
N LYS A 175 -14.76 -6.01 -12.50
CA LYS A 175 -14.93 -7.35 -11.91
C LYS A 175 -15.66 -7.33 -10.55
N LYS A 176 -16.56 -6.38 -10.34
CA LYS A 176 -17.27 -6.13 -9.07
C LYS A 176 -17.89 -7.43 -8.49
N LYS A 177 -18.51 -8.27 -9.31
CA LYS A 177 -19.16 -9.50 -8.86
C LYS A 177 -18.17 -10.54 -8.33
N GLU A 178 -17.06 -10.72 -9.02
CA GLU A 178 -15.99 -11.62 -8.64
C GLU A 178 -15.29 -11.14 -7.37
N ILE A 179 -15.08 -9.82 -7.22
CA ILE A 179 -14.50 -9.21 -6.01
C ILE A 179 -15.41 -9.40 -4.80
N ILE A 180 -16.73 -9.20 -4.95
CA ILE A 180 -17.71 -9.46 -3.88
C ILE A 180 -17.63 -10.93 -3.43
N LYS A 181 -17.65 -11.87 -4.39
CA LYS A 181 -17.54 -13.31 -4.12
C LYS A 181 -16.21 -13.67 -3.42
N LEU A 182 -15.12 -13.04 -3.82
CA LEU A 182 -13.80 -13.23 -3.22
C LEU A 182 -13.77 -12.73 -1.77
N ALA A 183 -14.25 -11.51 -1.52
CA ALA A 183 -14.31 -10.91 -0.20
C ALA A 183 -15.25 -11.66 0.77
N GLU A 184 -16.33 -12.22 0.25
CA GLU A 184 -17.24 -13.07 1.02
C GLU A 184 -16.58 -14.40 1.41
N LYS A 185 -15.90 -15.07 0.47
CA LYS A 185 -15.16 -16.31 0.73
C LYS A 185 -14.01 -16.12 1.71
N HIS A 186 -13.28 -15.03 1.57
CA HIS A 186 -12.14 -14.68 2.41
C HIS A 186 -12.48 -13.53 3.37
N ASN A 187 -13.47 -13.74 4.21
CA ASN A 187 -13.96 -12.72 5.13
C ASN A 187 -13.01 -12.44 6.34
N ASP A 188 -11.91 -13.17 6.39
CA ASP A 188 -10.84 -13.07 7.39
C ASP A 188 -9.62 -12.24 6.92
N VAL A 189 -9.68 -11.68 5.70
CA VAL A 189 -8.66 -10.77 5.16
C VAL A 189 -9.26 -9.39 4.86
N GLU A 190 -8.40 -8.39 4.70
CA GLU A 190 -8.78 -7.07 4.25
C GLU A 190 -8.41 -6.88 2.79
N PHE A 191 -9.32 -6.29 2.02
CA PHE A 191 -9.09 -5.87 0.65
C PHE A 191 -9.09 -4.34 0.57
N ALA A 192 -8.09 -3.74 -0.07
CA ALA A 192 -8.07 -2.34 -0.41
C ALA A 192 -8.06 -2.18 -1.94
N ILE A 193 -8.99 -1.38 -2.48
CA ILE A 193 -9.20 -1.27 -3.92
C ILE A 193 -8.81 0.12 -4.40
N PHE A 194 -7.83 0.19 -5.31
CA PHE A 194 -7.57 1.39 -6.09
C PHE A 194 -8.61 1.50 -7.20
N SER A 195 -9.40 2.55 -7.19
CA SER A 195 -10.50 2.69 -8.15
C SER A 195 -10.58 4.10 -8.73
N ASN A 196 -10.94 4.19 -10.01
CA ASN A 196 -11.33 5.44 -10.64
C ASN A 196 -12.72 5.96 -10.17
N SER A 197 -13.37 5.24 -9.27
CA SER A 197 -14.61 5.63 -8.58
C SER A 197 -15.89 5.61 -9.42
N THR A 198 -15.79 5.58 -10.75
CA THR A 198 -16.96 5.75 -11.66
C THR A 198 -18.00 4.65 -11.56
N LEU A 199 -17.62 3.48 -11.02
CA LEU A 199 -18.47 2.30 -10.87
C LEU A 199 -18.99 2.10 -9.44
N ILE A 200 -18.76 3.04 -8.52
CA ILE A 200 -19.30 2.99 -7.16
C ILE A 200 -20.74 3.52 -7.18
N ASP A 201 -21.67 2.68 -6.81
CA ASP A 201 -23.10 2.97 -6.76
C ASP A 201 -23.73 2.58 -5.40
N ASP A 202 -24.99 3.01 -5.16
CA ASP A 202 -25.70 2.77 -3.91
C ASP A 202 -25.90 1.26 -3.62
N ALA A 203 -26.12 0.45 -4.65
CA ALA A 203 -26.27 -0.99 -4.50
C ALA A 203 -24.98 -1.65 -4.06
N PHE A 204 -23.86 -1.21 -4.62
CA PHE A 204 -22.54 -1.71 -4.24
C PHE A 204 -22.15 -1.28 -2.82
N CYS A 205 -22.46 -0.04 -2.42
CA CYS A 205 -22.21 0.40 -1.03
C CYS A 205 -22.95 -0.45 0.00
N LYS A 206 -24.16 -0.94 -0.29
CA LYS A 206 -24.88 -1.89 0.59
C LYS A 206 -24.15 -3.21 0.73
N GLU A 207 -23.59 -3.75 -0.37
CA GLU A 207 -22.75 -4.94 -0.32
C GLU A 207 -21.45 -4.71 0.48
N LEU A 208 -20.83 -3.55 0.34
CA LEU A 208 -19.63 -3.19 1.12
C LEU A 208 -19.89 -3.17 2.62
N VAL A 209 -21.03 -2.62 3.05
CA VAL A 209 -21.44 -2.67 4.47
C VAL A 209 -21.68 -4.11 4.93
N ARG A 210 -22.32 -4.94 4.10
CA ARG A 210 -22.57 -6.35 4.42
C ARG A 210 -21.25 -7.15 4.58
N LEU A 211 -20.29 -6.90 3.72
CA LEU A 211 -18.98 -7.58 3.72
C LEU A 211 -18.07 -7.07 4.84
N GLY A 212 -17.93 -5.77 4.97
CA GLY A 212 -17.16 -5.08 6.01
C GLY A 212 -15.64 -5.20 5.90
N ASN A 213 -15.11 -5.83 4.84
CA ASN A 213 -13.67 -6.09 4.65
C ASN A 213 -13.12 -5.54 3.32
N ILE A 214 -13.75 -4.49 2.79
CA ILE A 214 -13.29 -3.79 1.59
C ILE A 214 -13.18 -2.31 1.89
N THR A 215 -12.00 -1.75 1.66
CA THR A 215 -11.64 -0.33 1.77
C THR A 215 -11.29 0.21 0.39
N PHE A 216 -11.37 1.53 0.18
CA PHE A 216 -11.07 2.16 -1.09
C PHE A 216 -9.95 3.19 -1.01
N LEU A 217 -9.23 3.30 -2.13
CA LEU A 217 -8.28 4.34 -2.47
C LEU A 217 -8.77 4.99 -3.76
N LEU A 218 -9.48 6.11 -3.64
CA LEU A 218 -10.12 6.78 -4.75
C LEU A 218 -9.11 7.63 -5.51
N SER A 219 -9.04 7.43 -6.81
CA SER A 219 -8.10 8.15 -7.66
C SER A 219 -8.55 9.59 -7.88
N ILE A 220 -7.71 10.57 -7.47
CA ILE A 220 -7.98 12.00 -7.63
C ILE A 220 -6.68 12.77 -7.82
N GLU A 221 -6.69 13.84 -8.67
CA GLU A 221 -5.48 14.53 -9.10
C GLU A 221 -5.51 16.05 -8.84
N GLY A 222 -6.19 16.48 -7.78
CA GLY A 222 -6.24 17.89 -7.37
C GLY A 222 -7.57 18.59 -7.65
N THR A 223 -7.54 19.74 -8.33
CA THR A 223 -8.73 20.51 -8.71
C THR A 223 -9.50 19.85 -9.85
N PRO A 224 -10.76 20.28 -10.14
CA PRO A 224 -11.48 19.78 -11.32
C PRO A 224 -10.65 19.86 -12.60
N GLU A 225 -9.92 20.97 -12.80
CA GLU A 225 -9.12 21.20 -14.01
C GLU A 225 -7.93 20.24 -14.08
N THR A 226 -7.13 20.12 -13.03
CA THR A 226 -5.95 19.23 -13.02
C THR A 226 -6.34 17.75 -13.03
N ASN A 227 -7.44 17.42 -12.37
CA ASN A 227 -7.96 16.07 -12.36
C ASN A 227 -8.46 15.63 -13.74
N ASP A 228 -9.34 16.43 -14.34
CA ASP A 228 -9.97 16.10 -15.62
C ASP A 228 -9.00 16.22 -16.80
N ALA A 229 -7.99 17.07 -16.69
CA ALA A 229 -6.90 17.12 -17.68
C ALA A 229 -6.17 15.77 -17.80
N ARG A 230 -5.91 15.08 -16.68
CA ARG A 230 -5.21 13.78 -16.70
C ARG A 230 -6.15 12.59 -16.92
N ARG A 231 -7.36 12.63 -16.32
CA ARG A 231 -8.25 11.47 -16.24
C ARG A 231 -9.41 11.51 -17.22
N GLY A 232 -9.69 12.66 -17.80
CA GLY A 232 -10.81 12.89 -18.72
C GLY A 232 -11.95 13.66 -18.07
N ALA A 233 -12.70 14.38 -18.90
CA ALA A 233 -13.77 15.27 -18.49
C ALA A 233 -14.85 14.55 -17.66
N GLY A 234 -15.27 15.17 -16.56
CA GLY A 234 -16.31 14.67 -15.67
C GLY A 234 -15.85 13.62 -14.63
N HIS A 235 -14.57 13.23 -14.65
CA HIS A 235 -14.04 12.29 -13.67
C HIS A 235 -14.05 12.88 -12.24
N PHE A 236 -13.69 14.16 -12.08
CA PHE A 236 -13.71 14.83 -10.79
C PHE A 236 -15.10 14.72 -10.12
N GLU A 237 -16.14 14.99 -10.86
CA GLU A 237 -17.53 14.92 -10.38
C GLU A 237 -17.93 13.50 -9.96
N ALA A 238 -17.48 12.49 -10.72
CA ALA A 238 -17.72 11.08 -10.40
C ALA A 238 -17.02 10.68 -9.07
N VAL A 239 -15.79 11.14 -8.83
CA VAL A 239 -15.06 10.89 -7.57
C VAL A 239 -15.77 11.57 -6.39
N MET A 240 -16.18 12.83 -6.53
CA MET A 240 -16.92 13.55 -5.48
C MET A 240 -18.21 12.82 -5.09
N LYS A 241 -18.95 12.32 -6.08
CA LYS A 241 -20.16 11.51 -5.85
C LYS A 241 -19.86 10.20 -5.14
N ALA A 242 -18.78 9.52 -5.52
CA ALA A 242 -18.36 8.28 -4.87
C ALA A 242 -17.97 8.52 -3.40
N MET A 243 -17.23 9.59 -3.11
CA MET A 243 -16.89 9.99 -1.73
C MET A 243 -18.16 10.22 -0.89
N ASP A 244 -19.16 10.95 -1.43
CA ASP A 244 -20.43 11.20 -0.75
C ASP A 244 -21.19 9.89 -0.45
N LEU A 245 -21.17 8.94 -1.39
CA LEU A 245 -21.79 7.62 -1.20
C LEU A 245 -21.06 6.81 -0.11
N LEU A 246 -19.74 6.69 -0.18
CA LEU A 246 -18.97 5.96 0.82
C LEU A 246 -19.15 6.55 2.22
N LYS A 247 -19.09 7.88 2.35
CA LYS A 247 -19.33 8.59 3.60
C LYS A 247 -20.74 8.33 4.13
N LYS A 248 -21.77 8.40 3.27
CA LYS A 248 -23.17 8.11 3.63
C LYS A 248 -23.34 6.71 4.26
N TYR A 249 -22.59 5.75 3.80
CA TYR A 249 -22.64 4.35 4.28
C TYR A 249 -21.64 4.05 5.40
N GLY A 250 -20.85 5.03 5.84
CA GLY A 250 -19.85 4.86 6.89
C GLY A 250 -18.70 3.94 6.48
N ILE A 251 -18.37 3.90 5.19
CA ILE A 251 -17.26 3.11 4.66
C ILE A 251 -16.01 3.98 4.69
N VAL A 252 -14.97 3.53 5.40
CA VAL A 252 -13.69 4.24 5.46
C VAL A 252 -12.99 4.16 4.11
N PHE A 253 -12.47 5.28 3.63
CA PHE A 253 -11.73 5.36 2.38
C PHE A 253 -10.61 6.39 2.44
N GLY A 254 -9.64 6.21 1.55
CA GLY A 254 -8.56 7.14 1.29
C GLY A 254 -8.54 7.59 -0.17
N THR A 255 -7.49 8.29 -0.53
CA THR A 255 -7.24 8.76 -1.90
C THR A 255 -5.97 8.16 -2.47
N SER A 256 -5.93 7.99 -3.78
CA SER A 256 -4.75 7.63 -4.57
C SER A 256 -4.43 8.78 -5.52
N ILE A 257 -3.27 9.36 -5.35
CA ILE A 257 -2.86 10.59 -6.03
C ILE A 257 -1.55 10.32 -6.75
N CYS A 258 -1.57 10.45 -8.08
CA CYS A 258 -0.33 10.44 -8.86
C CYS A 258 0.11 11.89 -9.08
N TYR A 259 1.17 12.32 -8.40
CA TYR A 259 1.66 13.67 -8.60
C TYR A 259 2.69 13.74 -9.73
N THR A 260 2.53 14.76 -10.55
CA THR A 260 3.34 15.10 -11.72
C THR A 260 3.82 16.55 -11.58
N LYS A 261 4.71 17.00 -12.43
CA LYS A 261 5.13 18.42 -12.41
C LYS A 261 3.98 19.41 -12.62
N TYR A 262 2.83 18.96 -13.14
CA TYR A 262 1.71 19.83 -13.49
C TYR A 262 0.64 19.93 -12.39
N ASN A 263 0.63 19.04 -11.43
CA ASN A 263 -0.41 19.03 -10.38
C ASN A 263 0.11 19.06 -8.94
N VAL A 264 1.43 19.09 -8.70
CA VAL A 264 2.02 19.08 -7.34
C VAL A 264 1.37 20.14 -6.45
N GLU A 265 1.23 21.38 -6.93
CA GLU A 265 0.64 22.46 -6.13
C GLU A 265 -0.84 22.19 -5.84
N ALA A 266 -1.60 21.72 -6.83
CA ALA A 266 -3.02 21.44 -6.68
C ALA A 266 -3.28 20.32 -5.65
N VAL A 267 -2.51 19.21 -5.70
CA VAL A 267 -2.71 18.04 -4.82
C VAL A 267 -2.12 18.22 -3.41
N THR A 268 -1.44 19.33 -3.15
CA THR A 268 -0.81 19.63 -1.86
C THR A 268 -1.31 20.92 -1.21
N SER A 269 -2.26 21.61 -1.85
CA SER A 269 -2.87 22.82 -1.30
C SER A 269 -3.72 22.52 -0.06
N ASP A 270 -3.86 23.49 0.85
CA ASP A 270 -4.73 23.36 2.01
C ASP A 270 -6.20 23.20 1.62
N GLU A 271 -6.60 23.86 0.52
CA GLU A 271 -7.93 23.77 -0.06
C GLU A 271 -8.25 22.34 -0.53
N PHE A 272 -7.29 21.69 -1.18
CA PHE A 272 -7.44 20.30 -1.61
C PHE A 272 -7.58 19.36 -0.41
N PHE A 273 -6.70 19.47 0.60
CA PHE A 273 -6.82 18.65 1.80
C PHE A 273 -8.15 18.90 2.52
N LYS A 274 -8.57 20.16 2.64
CA LYS A 274 -9.86 20.48 3.24
C LYS A 274 -11.00 19.83 2.45
N MET A 275 -11.00 19.94 1.14
CA MET A 275 -12.04 19.38 0.28
C MET A 275 -12.16 17.86 0.47
N ILE A 276 -11.06 17.10 0.38
CA ILE A 276 -11.12 15.64 0.49
C ILE A 276 -11.47 15.18 1.91
N THR A 277 -11.02 15.89 2.95
CA THR A 277 -11.34 15.57 4.35
C THR A 277 -12.78 15.89 4.71
N ASP A 278 -13.35 17.00 4.19
CA ASP A 278 -14.77 17.32 4.31
C ASP A 278 -15.65 16.25 3.66
N LYS A 279 -15.18 15.66 2.57
CA LYS A 279 -15.82 14.53 1.88
C LYS A 279 -15.63 13.18 2.61
N GLY A 280 -14.82 13.11 3.65
CA GLY A 280 -14.63 11.92 4.48
C GLY A 280 -13.36 11.11 4.19
N ALA A 281 -12.51 11.53 3.26
CA ALA A 281 -11.20 10.88 3.07
C ALA A 281 -10.32 11.11 4.31
N ARG A 282 -9.67 10.05 4.80
CA ARG A 282 -8.86 10.11 6.03
C ARG A 282 -7.39 9.85 5.79
N PHE A 283 -7.02 9.15 4.74
CA PHE A 283 -5.64 8.85 4.38
C PHE A 283 -5.46 8.89 2.86
N GLY A 284 -4.21 8.91 2.40
CA GLY A 284 -3.96 8.87 0.97
C GLY A 284 -2.54 8.46 0.62
N PHE A 285 -2.43 7.76 -0.49
CA PHE A 285 -1.15 7.48 -1.12
C PHE A 285 -0.85 8.53 -2.17
N TYR A 286 0.32 9.15 -2.05
CA TYR A 286 0.93 10.00 -3.05
C TYR A 286 1.96 9.18 -3.81
N PHE A 287 1.72 8.96 -5.08
CA PHE A 287 2.63 8.27 -5.98
C PHE A 287 3.35 9.29 -6.86
N HIS A 288 4.65 9.28 -6.79
CA HIS A 288 5.49 9.95 -7.77
C HIS A 288 5.19 9.35 -9.16
N TYR A 289 4.99 10.19 -10.18
CA TYR A 289 4.83 9.69 -11.53
C TYR A 289 6.04 8.84 -11.94
N MET A 290 5.79 7.68 -12.52
CA MET A 290 6.82 6.75 -12.96
C MET A 290 6.76 6.61 -14.49
N PRO A 291 7.88 6.78 -15.22
CA PRO A 291 7.91 6.79 -16.68
C PRO A 291 7.95 5.36 -17.24
N VAL A 292 6.93 4.55 -16.93
CA VAL A 292 6.83 3.15 -17.33
C VAL A 292 6.13 3.01 -18.68
N GLY A 293 6.64 2.11 -19.53
CA GLY A 293 6.18 1.87 -20.90
C GLY A 293 6.92 2.69 -21.94
N ASN A 294 6.98 2.19 -23.18
CA ASN A 294 7.70 2.84 -24.30
C ASN A 294 7.18 4.23 -24.63
N ASN A 295 5.87 4.44 -24.47
CA ASN A 295 5.21 5.72 -24.72
C ASN A 295 5.08 6.60 -23.48
N ALA A 296 5.79 6.26 -22.40
CA ALA A 296 5.76 7.03 -21.17
C ALA A 296 6.32 8.45 -21.40
N VAL A 297 5.57 9.43 -20.90
CA VAL A 297 5.89 10.86 -21.05
C VAL A 297 6.80 11.29 -19.91
N THR A 298 8.12 11.29 -20.12
CA THR A 298 9.10 11.71 -19.09
C THR A 298 8.91 13.17 -18.65
N ASP A 299 8.26 13.99 -19.47
CA ASP A 299 7.90 15.38 -19.16
C ASP A 299 6.91 15.50 -17.97
N LEU A 300 6.22 14.43 -17.58
CA LEU A 300 5.37 14.40 -16.39
C LEU A 300 6.14 14.24 -15.07
N LEU A 301 7.43 13.90 -15.11
CA LEU A 301 8.26 13.77 -13.90
C LEU A 301 8.30 15.10 -13.14
N PRO A 302 8.05 15.11 -11.82
CA PRO A 302 8.24 16.29 -10.98
C PRO A 302 9.67 16.82 -11.07
N THR A 303 9.84 18.13 -10.98
CA THR A 303 11.19 18.72 -10.90
C THR A 303 11.85 18.35 -9.56
N MET A 304 13.15 18.60 -9.46
CA MET A 304 13.90 18.34 -8.21
C MET A 304 13.37 19.18 -7.05
N GLU A 305 13.04 20.44 -7.31
CA GLU A 305 12.44 21.36 -6.34
C GLU A 305 11.07 20.90 -5.89
N GLN A 306 10.23 20.43 -6.83
CA GLN A 306 8.91 19.87 -6.54
C GLN A 306 9.02 18.59 -5.72
N ARG A 307 9.98 17.70 -6.01
CA ARG A 307 10.20 16.48 -5.22
C ARG A 307 10.64 16.80 -3.79
N LYS A 308 11.56 17.74 -3.62
CA LYS A 308 11.95 18.23 -2.29
C LYS A 308 10.76 18.85 -1.55
N TYR A 309 9.99 19.70 -2.24
CA TYR A 309 8.78 20.30 -1.67
C TYR A 309 7.78 19.23 -1.20
N MET A 310 7.57 18.15 -1.97
CA MET A 310 6.68 17.04 -1.59
C MET A 310 7.12 16.41 -0.27
N ILE A 311 8.41 16.10 -0.11
CA ILE A 311 8.96 15.55 1.13
C ILE A 311 8.64 16.47 2.32
N ASP A 312 8.98 17.77 2.20
CA ASP A 312 8.76 18.73 3.27
C ASP A 312 7.28 18.93 3.58
N ARG A 313 6.43 18.98 2.55
CA ARG A 313 5.00 19.19 2.70
C ARG A 313 4.31 17.99 3.37
N ILE A 314 4.60 16.77 2.94
CA ILE A 314 4.02 15.55 3.54
C ILE A 314 4.46 15.41 5.01
N ARG A 315 5.72 15.69 5.32
CA ARG A 315 6.22 15.70 6.70
C ARG A 315 5.54 16.78 7.56
N TYR A 316 5.35 17.99 7.00
CA TYR A 316 4.64 19.06 7.69
C TYR A 316 3.21 18.65 8.04
N ILE A 317 2.46 18.10 7.07
CA ILE A 317 1.08 17.64 7.31
C ILE A 317 1.02 16.57 8.39
N ARG A 318 1.98 15.67 8.46
CA ARG A 318 2.05 14.64 9.52
C ARG A 318 2.51 15.19 10.87
N SER A 319 3.09 16.37 10.93
CA SER A 319 3.60 16.98 12.18
C SER A 319 2.49 17.55 13.07
N ASP A 320 2.81 17.77 14.35
CA ASP A 320 1.92 18.41 15.32
C ASP A 320 1.70 19.91 15.06
N LYS A 321 2.42 20.48 14.07
CA LYS A 321 2.30 21.89 13.67
C LYS A 321 1.17 22.13 12.68
N CYS A 322 0.56 21.08 12.16
CA CYS A 322 -0.47 21.12 11.12
C CYS A 322 -1.78 20.53 11.64
N ASP A 323 -2.87 21.28 11.47
CA ASP A 323 -4.22 20.87 11.91
C ASP A 323 -5.00 20.08 10.85
N ILE A 324 -4.41 19.83 9.67
CA ILE A 324 -5.04 19.01 8.62
C ILE A 324 -5.24 17.58 9.14
N ASN A 325 -6.49 17.15 9.17
CA ASN A 325 -6.90 15.85 9.71
C ASN A 325 -6.85 14.75 8.64
N PHE A 326 -5.66 14.52 8.11
CA PHE A 326 -5.40 13.57 7.03
C PHE A 326 -4.03 12.89 7.22
N TYR A 327 -3.94 11.61 6.89
CA TYR A 327 -2.67 10.86 6.93
C TYR A 327 -2.15 10.62 5.50
N PRO A 328 -1.29 11.49 4.96
CA PRO A 328 -0.66 11.27 3.67
C PRO A 328 0.53 10.32 3.78
N MET A 329 0.68 9.43 2.80
CA MET A 329 1.82 8.53 2.62
C MET A 329 2.45 8.82 1.26
N ASP A 330 3.75 9.13 1.22
CA ASP A 330 4.48 9.34 -0.02
C ASP A 330 5.24 8.06 -0.39
N PHE A 331 4.67 7.30 -1.31
CA PHE A 331 5.18 5.98 -1.67
C PHE A 331 6.67 5.98 -2.05
N GLN A 332 7.12 7.02 -2.73
CA GLN A 332 8.51 7.11 -3.20
C GLN A 332 9.47 7.70 -2.15
N ASN A 333 9.01 8.70 -1.39
CA ASN A 333 9.91 9.45 -0.52
C ASN A 333 9.84 9.03 0.97
N ASP A 334 8.92 8.14 1.34
CA ASP A 334 8.84 7.57 2.70
C ASP A 334 9.79 6.38 2.92
N GLY A 335 10.73 6.14 2.02
CA GLY A 335 11.71 5.06 2.13
C GLY A 335 12.48 5.03 3.45
N GLU A 336 12.74 6.19 4.06
CA GLU A 336 13.43 6.29 5.35
C GLU A 336 12.66 5.63 6.52
N TYR A 337 11.31 5.65 6.47
CA TYR A 337 10.46 5.07 7.52
C TYR A 337 10.30 3.55 7.38
N VAL A 338 10.57 3.01 6.19
CA VAL A 338 10.37 1.60 5.85
C VAL A 338 11.67 0.87 5.47
N GLY A 339 12.82 1.53 5.58
CA GLY A 339 14.13 0.93 5.26
C GLY A 339 14.37 0.77 3.76
N GLY A 340 14.05 1.78 2.96
CA GLY A 340 14.28 1.77 1.50
C GLY A 340 13.18 1.06 0.71
N CYS A 341 13.53 0.51 -0.47
CA CYS A 341 12.58 -0.12 -1.38
C CYS A 341 11.83 -1.30 -0.72
N ILE A 342 10.49 -1.28 -0.80
CA ILE A 342 9.59 -2.29 -0.22
C ILE A 342 9.16 -3.39 -1.20
N ALA A 343 9.55 -3.28 -2.47
CA ALA A 343 9.18 -4.18 -3.56
C ALA A 343 9.89 -5.55 -3.50
N GLY A 344 9.69 -6.40 -4.49
CA GLY A 344 10.31 -7.72 -4.58
C GLY A 344 9.95 -8.65 -3.42
N GLY A 345 8.73 -8.53 -2.89
CA GLY A 345 8.23 -9.33 -1.78
C GLY A 345 8.74 -8.90 -0.41
N ARG A 346 9.57 -7.82 -0.27
CA ARG A 346 10.03 -7.38 1.05
C ARG A 346 8.86 -6.93 1.93
N ASN A 347 7.99 -6.07 1.41
CA ASN A 347 6.71 -5.74 2.05
C ASN A 347 5.54 -5.98 1.10
N TYR A 348 5.75 -5.87 -0.22
CA TYR A 348 4.75 -6.18 -1.23
C TYR A 348 5.40 -6.67 -2.53
N PHE A 349 4.57 -7.25 -3.39
CA PHE A 349 4.81 -7.47 -4.81
C PHE A 349 3.51 -7.42 -5.59
N HIS A 350 3.61 -7.44 -6.91
CA HIS A 350 2.48 -7.30 -7.81
C HIS A 350 2.27 -8.58 -8.64
N ILE A 351 1.01 -8.94 -8.88
CA ILE A 351 0.60 -9.96 -9.85
C ILE A 351 -0.29 -9.26 -10.86
N ASN A 352 0.16 -9.14 -12.10
CA ASN A 352 -0.62 -8.47 -13.14
C ASN A 352 -1.81 -9.31 -13.63
N SER A 353 -2.65 -8.73 -14.45
CA SER A 353 -3.88 -9.37 -14.96
C SER A 353 -3.65 -10.56 -15.89
N ASN A 354 -2.41 -10.78 -16.37
CA ASN A 354 -1.99 -11.98 -17.09
C ASN A 354 -1.47 -13.09 -16.16
N GLY A 355 -1.31 -12.77 -14.87
CA GLY A 355 -0.82 -13.69 -13.85
C GLY A 355 0.70 -13.63 -13.61
N ASP A 356 1.45 -12.74 -14.28
CA ASP A 356 2.88 -12.62 -14.08
C ASP A 356 3.18 -11.96 -12.73
N ALA A 357 4.15 -12.52 -12.00
CA ALA A 357 4.62 -11.96 -10.74
C ALA A 357 5.73 -10.93 -11.00
N GLU A 358 5.46 -9.68 -10.67
CA GLU A 358 6.32 -8.54 -10.84
C GLU A 358 6.82 -8.02 -9.50
N PRO A 359 8.10 -7.61 -9.36
CA PRO A 359 8.61 -7.08 -8.10
C PRO A 359 7.84 -5.87 -7.59
N CYS A 360 7.36 -5.02 -8.47
CA CYS A 360 6.68 -3.76 -8.21
C CYS A 360 5.67 -3.47 -9.31
N VAL A 361 4.59 -2.79 -8.99
CA VAL A 361 3.58 -2.31 -9.95
C VAL A 361 4.17 -1.43 -11.08
N PHE A 362 5.36 -0.90 -10.90
CA PHE A 362 6.09 -0.09 -11.89
C PHE A 362 7.26 -0.83 -12.53
N ILE A 363 7.46 -2.12 -12.25
CA ILE A 363 8.56 -2.94 -12.76
C ILE A 363 7.97 -4.13 -13.50
N HIS A 364 7.75 -3.96 -14.78
CA HIS A 364 7.04 -4.90 -15.65
C HIS A 364 8.00 -5.98 -16.20
N TYR A 365 8.65 -6.72 -15.30
CA TYR A 365 9.53 -7.86 -15.61
C TYR A 365 9.21 -9.02 -14.68
N SER A 366 9.20 -10.24 -15.24
CA SER A 366 8.86 -11.45 -14.49
C SER A 366 9.68 -12.67 -14.94
N ASN A 367 9.78 -13.66 -14.03
CA ASN A 367 10.26 -15.01 -14.34
C ASN A 367 9.14 -16.05 -14.16
N THR A 368 8.01 -15.71 -13.58
CA THR A 368 7.00 -16.67 -13.08
C THR A 368 5.60 -16.17 -13.28
N ASN A 369 4.66 -17.10 -13.39
CA ASN A 369 3.23 -16.80 -13.59
C ASN A 369 2.37 -17.63 -12.63
N ILE A 370 1.23 -17.07 -12.13
CA ILE A 370 0.33 -17.72 -11.16
C ILE A 370 -0.28 -19.01 -11.69
N HIS A 371 -0.40 -19.17 -12.99
CA HIS A 371 -0.96 -20.37 -13.60
C HIS A 371 -0.05 -21.58 -13.40
N ASP A 372 1.28 -21.37 -13.43
CA ASP A 372 2.28 -22.42 -13.39
C ASP A 372 2.99 -22.52 -12.01
N ASN A 373 3.00 -21.44 -11.23
CA ASN A 373 3.77 -21.36 -9.99
C ASN A 373 2.88 -21.10 -8.77
N SER A 374 3.35 -21.50 -7.61
CA SER A 374 2.81 -21.08 -6.31
C SER A 374 3.34 -19.69 -5.94
N ILE A 375 2.69 -19.02 -4.99
CA ILE A 375 3.16 -17.73 -4.43
C ILE A 375 4.58 -17.86 -3.86
N LEU A 376 4.90 -18.97 -3.21
CA LEU A 376 6.25 -19.18 -2.67
C LEU A 376 7.30 -19.33 -3.80
N GLU A 377 7.02 -20.09 -4.85
CA GLU A 377 7.90 -20.22 -6.01
C GLU A 377 8.11 -18.88 -6.72
N MET A 378 7.07 -18.03 -6.80
CA MET A 378 7.20 -16.67 -7.31
C MET A 378 8.20 -15.86 -6.47
N LEU A 379 8.07 -15.88 -5.14
CA LEU A 379 8.96 -15.16 -4.21
C LEU A 379 10.41 -15.70 -4.22
N GLN A 380 10.61 -16.93 -4.66
CA GLN A 380 11.92 -17.57 -4.85
C GLN A 380 12.44 -17.51 -6.29
N SER A 381 11.74 -16.83 -7.20
CA SER A 381 12.18 -16.67 -8.59
C SER A 381 13.48 -15.86 -8.69
N PRO A 382 14.27 -16.02 -9.77
CA PRO A 382 15.57 -15.36 -9.88
C PRO A 382 15.52 -13.84 -9.69
N LEU A 383 14.52 -13.15 -10.26
CA LEU A 383 14.39 -11.69 -10.11
C LEU A 383 14.03 -11.30 -8.67
N PHE A 384 13.11 -12.01 -8.01
CA PHE A 384 12.75 -11.75 -6.62
C PHE A 384 13.91 -12.03 -5.66
N MET A 385 14.70 -13.07 -5.92
CA MET A 385 15.90 -13.33 -5.14
C MET A 385 16.97 -12.25 -5.35
N ALA A 386 17.10 -11.68 -6.55
CA ALA A 386 17.98 -10.54 -6.78
C ALA A 386 17.55 -9.30 -5.98
N TYR A 387 16.23 -9.08 -5.81
CA TYR A 387 15.71 -8.05 -4.89
C TYR A 387 16.04 -8.37 -3.44
N HIS A 388 15.80 -9.60 -3.00
CA HIS A 388 16.09 -10.04 -1.64
C HIS A 388 17.55 -9.82 -1.25
N GLU A 389 18.48 -10.21 -2.12
CA GLU A 389 19.92 -10.09 -1.90
C GLU A 389 20.43 -8.65 -2.01
N GLY A 390 19.80 -7.82 -2.85
CA GLY A 390 20.27 -6.46 -3.15
C GLY A 390 19.68 -5.36 -2.25
N GLN A 391 18.59 -5.60 -1.55
CA GLN A 391 17.96 -4.60 -0.69
C GLN A 391 18.70 -4.40 0.63
N PRO A 392 18.84 -3.14 1.12
CA PRO A 392 18.43 -1.89 0.46
C PRO A 392 19.35 -1.58 -0.73
N PHE A 393 18.79 -1.10 -1.82
CA PHE A 393 19.55 -0.76 -3.04
C PHE A 393 20.43 0.48 -2.88
N ASN A 394 20.16 1.29 -1.86
CA ASN A 394 20.94 2.46 -1.51
C ASN A 394 20.86 2.69 0.01
N GLU A 395 21.95 3.08 0.65
CA GLU A 395 21.98 3.41 2.07
C GLU A 395 21.23 4.71 2.37
N ASN A 396 21.16 5.61 1.40
CA ASN A 396 20.28 6.76 1.42
C ASN A 396 18.87 6.35 0.97
N HIS A 397 17.97 6.19 1.93
CA HIS A 397 16.61 5.73 1.68
C HIS A 397 15.69 6.77 1.01
N LEU A 398 16.18 7.96 0.68
CA LEU A 398 15.56 8.89 -0.26
C LEU A 398 15.86 8.54 -1.72
N ARG A 399 16.68 7.49 -1.94
CA ARG A 399 17.02 6.91 -3.24
C ARG A 399 16.69 5.42 -3.27
N PRO A 400 15.46 4.99 -2.89
CA PRO A 400 15.18 3.59 -2.64
C PRO A 400 15.01 2.74 -3.91
N CYS A 401 14.56 3.32 -5.04
CA CYS A 401 14.10 2.57 -6.19
C CYS A 401 15.25 2.12 -7.10
N PRO A 402 15.30 0.83 -7.48
CA PRO A 402 16.31 0.35 -8.42
C PRO A 402 16.08 0.82 -9.85
N MET A 403 14.90 1.39 -10.18
CA MET A 403 14.59 1.97 -11.48
C MET A 403 14.83 3.48 -11.51
N LEU A 404 14.12 4.23 -10.67
CA LEU A 404 14.07 5.70 -10.75
C LEU A 404 15.36 6.36 -10.25
N GLU A 405 15.97 5.82 -9.18
CA GLU A 405 17.15 6.43 -8.55
C GLU A 405 18.44 5.63 -8.75
N ASN A 406 18.35 4.34 -9.08
CA ASN A 406 19.51 3.46 -9.26
C ASN A 406 19.35 2.58 -10.52
N PRO A 407 19.13 3.17 -11.72
CA PRO A 407 18.72 2.44 -12.93
C PRO A 407 19.69 1.35 -13.37
N SER A 408 20.99 1.50 -13.10
CA SER A 408 21.99 0.46 -13.38
C SER A 408 21.72 -0.86 -12.63
N LEU A 409 21.12 -0.80 -11.43
CA LEU A 409 20.80 -2.01 -10.67
C LEU A 409 19.63 -2.78 -11.29
N LEU A 410 18.56 -2.11 -11.71
CA LEU A 410 17.46 -2.80 -12.39
C LEU A 410 17.93 -3.45 -13.70
N ARG A 411 18.70 -2.71 -14.50
CA ARG A 411 19.28 -3.20 -15.77
C ARG A 411 20.10 -4.48 -15.54
N GLU A 412 20.96 -4.47 -14.53
CA GLU A 412 21.78 -5.64 -14.17
C GLU A 412 20.92 -6.80 -13.67
N MET A 413 19.97 -6.56 -12.76
CA MET A 413 19.10 -7.59 -12.22
C MET A 413 18.28 -8.27 -13.32
N VAL A 414 17.62 -7.53 -14.20
CA VAL A 414 16.81 -8.10 -15.30
C VAL A 414 17.69 -8.93 -16.23
N LYS A 415 18.87 -8.40 -16.64
CA LYS A 415 19.81 -9.10 -17.51
C LYS A 415 20.35 -10.40 -16.89
N ARG A 416 20.76 -10.35 -15.61
CA ARG A 416 21.34 -11.49 -14.90
C ARG A 416 20.33 -12.60 -14.66
N THR A 417 19.08 -12.25 -14.39
CA THR A 417 18.00 -13.19 -14.03
C THR A 417 17.24 -13.73 -15.24
N GLY A 418 17.43 -13.13 -16.42
CA GLY A 418 16.68 -13.49 -17.62
C GLY A 418 15.18 -13.23 -17.50
N ALA A 419 14.79 -12.27 -16.66
CA ALA A 419 13.38 -11.88 -16.53
C ALA A 419 12.88 -11.29 -17.86
N HIS A 420 11.69 -11.72 -18.30
CA HIS A 420 11.06 -11.24 -19.51
C HIS A 420 10.20 -10.00 -19.23
N ASP A 421 10.02 -9.18 -20.24
CA ASP A 421 9.08 -8.05 -20.22
C ASP A 421 7.62 -8.54 -20.21
N THR A 422 6.80 -7.91 -19.38
CA THR A 422 5.38 -8.26 -19.19
C THR A 422 4.42 -7.24 -19.82
N ASN A 423 4.94 -6.21 -20.49
CA ASN A 423 4.11 -5.27 -21.26
C ASN A 423 3.57 -5.94 -22.52
N MET A 424 2.25 -6.01 -22.66
CA MET A 424 1.61 -6.74 -23.76
C MET A 424 1.50 -5.91 -25.06
N GLU A 425 1.20 -4.62 -24.94
CA GLU A 425 1.00 -3.77 -26.11
C GLU A 425 2.26 -2.97 -26.50
N SER A 426 3.14 -2.72 -25.55
CA SER A 426 4.31 -1.88 -25.73
C SER A 426 5.52 -2.50 -25.04
N PRO A 427 6.05 -3.63 -25.53
CA PRO A 427 7.22 -4.27 -24.95
C PRO A 427 8.39 -3.30 -24.76
N GLU A 428 9.00 -3.32 -23.59
CA GLU A 428 10.06 -2.38 -23.22
C GLU A 428 11.27 -3.11 -22.62
N THR A 429 12.44 -2.91 -23.21
CA THR A 429 13.68 -3.46 -22.65
C THR A 429 14.08 -2.73 -21.38
N ALA A 430 14.76 -3.44 -20.46
CA ALA A 430 15.29 -2.80 -19.25
C ALA A 430 16.27 -1.67 -19.55
N ASP A 431 17.04 -1.78 -20.66
CA ASP A 431 17.94 -0.71 -21.09
C ASP A 431 17.14 0.57 -21.43
N HIS A 432 16.11 0.46 -22.25
CA HIS A 432 15.29 1.63 -22.64
C HIS A 432 14.58 2.24 -21.41
N LEU A 433 13.98 1.44 -20.56
CA LEU A 433 13.33 1.92 -19.34
C LEU A 433 14.31 2.64 -18.41
N CYS A 434 15.48 2.06 -18.20
CA CYS A 434 16.50 2.63 -17.32
C CYS A 434 17.11 3.91 -17.90
N ASP A 435 17.32 3.98 -19.22
CA ASP A 435 17.82 5.18 -19.89
C ASP A 435 16.91 6.39 -19.66
N LYS A 436 15.58 6.20 -19.65
CA LYS A 436 14.61 7.26 -19.31
C LYS A 436 14.80 7.83 -17.91
N CYS A 437 15.35 7.05 -16.97
CA CYS A 437 15.51 7.44 -15.58
C CYS A 437 16.90 7.99 -15.23
N GLU A 438 17.92 7.79 -16.09
CA GLU A 438 19.31 8.11 -15.76
C GLU A 438 19.54 9.58 -15.41
N ASP A 439 19.03 10.50 -16.21
CA ASP A 439 19.23 11.94 -15.99
C ASP A 439 18.47 12.41 -14.73
N TYR A 440 17.28 11.87 -14.48
CA TYR A 440 16.52 12.12 -13.27
C TYR A 440 17.27 11.63 -12.02
N ALA A 441 17.80 10.42 -12.06
CA ALA A 441 18.61 9.84 -10.97
C ALA A 441 19.87 10.68 -10.67
N LYS A 442 20.59 11.12 -11.72
CA LYS A 442 21.79 11.97 -11.60
C LYS A 442 21.49 13.33 -10.96
N GLN A 443 20.35 13.95 -11.34
CA GLN A 443 19.94 15.23 -10.76
C GLN A 443 19.47 15.11 -9.32
N TRP A 444 18.76 14.03 -8.99
CA TRP A 444 18.25 13.78 -7.63
C TRP A 444 19.34 13.41 -6.63
N ALA A 445 20.35 12.65 -7.04
CA ALA A 445 21.38 12.10 -6.15
C ALA A 445 22.03 13.15 -5.24
N PRO A 446 22.61 14.28 -5.72
CA PRO A 446 23.26 15.24 -4.84
C PRO A 446 22.28 15.91 -3.86
N ILE A 447 21.04 16.15 -4.27
CA ILE A 447 20.00 16.75 -3.42
C ILE A 447 19.62 15.77 -2.31
N ALA A 448 19.40 14.50 -2.66
CA ALA A 448 19.07 13.47 -1.69
C ALA A 448 20.20 13.26 -0.67
N GLU A 449 21.48 13.30 -1.10
CA GLU A 449 22.63 13.18 -0.19
C GLU A 449 22.74 14.35 0.78
N GLU A 450 22.51 15.58 0.31
CA GLU A 450 22.48 16.75 1.17
C GLU A 450 21.35 16.66 2.21
N TYR A 451 20.13 16.33 1.72
CA TYR A 451 18.96 16.20 2.57
C TYR A 451 19.09 15.07 3.60
N TRP A 452 19.72 13.94 3.21
CA TRP A 452 19.96 12.80 4.08
C TRP A 452 20.90 13.13 5.24
N LYS A 453 21.93 13.96 5.03
CA LYS A 453 22.90 14.33 6.06
C LYS A 453 22.30 15.17 7.19
N ASP A 454 21.32 16.01 6.87
CA ASP A 454 20.77 17.00 7.80
C ASP A 454 19.63 16.47 8.67
N HIS A 455 19.20 15.23 8.47
CA HIS A 455 18.03 14.67 9.15
C HIS A 455 18.41 13.48 10.05
N LYS A 456 17.72 13.41 11.22
CA LYS A 456 17.71 12.19 12.03
C LYS A 456 16.74 11.20 11.38
N HIS A 457 17.28 10.11 10.85
CA HIS A 457 16.47 9.08 10.21
C HIS A 457 15.97 8.09 11.26
N PRO A 458 14.63 7.85 11.33
CA PRO A 458 14.12 6.75 12.11
C PRO A 458 14.61 5.46 11.47
N ARG A 459 15.32 4.62 12.22
CA ARG A 459 15.59 3.27 11.76
C ARG A 459 14.35 2.42 11.99
N PRO A 460 13.85 1.70 10.96
CA PRO A 460 12.80 0.72 11.17
C PRO A 460 13.26 -0.29 12.23
N LYS A 461 12.42 -0.57 13.21
CA LYS A 461 12.74 -1.51 14.29
C LYS A 461 13.04 -2.94 13.78
N TYR A 462 12.51 -3.27 12.60
CA TYR A 462 12.72 -4.54 11.93
C TYR A 462 13.18 -4.29 10.50
N GLU A 463 14.46 -4.44 10.27
CA GLU A 463 15.05 -4.40 8.94
C GLU A 463 14.93 -5.79 8.32
N ASN A 464 14.07 -5.91 7.31
CA ASN A 464 13.79 -7.18 6.65
C ASN A 464 14.69 -7.35 5.41
N TYR A 465 16.00 -7.32 5.62
CA TYR A 465 16.98 -7.58 4.56
C TYR A 465 17.47 -9.03 4.63
N ALA A 466 18.13 -9.50 3.54
CA ALA A 466 18.78 -10.79 3.55
C ALA A 466 19.86 -10.87 4.65
N PRO A 467 20.03 -12.02 5.33
CA PRO A 467 20.98 -12.16 6.44
C PRO A 467 22.40 -11.68 6.11
N LYS A 468 22.91 -12.02 4.92
CA LYS A 468 24.21 -11.55 4.45
C LYS A 468 24.27 -10.03 4.30
N ARG A 469 23.19 -9.42 3.80
CA ARG A 469 23.12 -7.96 3.64
C ARG A 469 23.08 -7.26 4.99
N MET A 470 22.39 -7.83 5.96
CA MET A 470 22.37 -7.29 7.33
C MET A 470 23.77 -7.32 7.96
N GLU A 471 24.51 -8.40 7.77
CA GLU A 471 25.91 -8.50 8.24
C GLU A 471 26.79 -7.43 7.59
N GLU A 472 26.72 -7.24 6.26
CA GLU A 472 27.45 -6.21 5.52
C GLU A 472 27.17 -4.79 6.02
N LEU A 473 25.92 -4.51 6.41
CA LEU A 473 25.47 -3.21 6.93
C LEU A 473 25.72 -3.04 8.44
N GLY A 474 26.24 -4.06 9.13
CA GLY A 474 26.43 -4.05 10.59
C GLY A 474 25.12 -3.98 11.38
N LEU A 475 24.04 -4.51 10.80
CA LEU A 475 22.70 -4.50 11.40
C LEU A 475 22.44 -5.83 12.11
N HIS A 476 21.91 -5.74 13.33
CA HIS A 476 21.49 -6.92 14.08
C HIS A 476 20.00 -6.82 14.36
N ASN A 477 19.25 -7.89 14.06
CA ASN A 477 17.86 -7.99 14.53
C ASN A 477 17.87 -7.99 16.05
N GLU A 478 17.36 -6.95 16.68
CA GLU A 478 17.00 -7.03 18.10
C GLU A 478 15.89 -8.07 18.24
N GLU A 479 16.16 -9.14 19.00
CA GLU A 479 15.23 -10.23 19.30
C GLU A 479 14.00 -9.77 20.10
#